data_f121fcd39adca17e4dfe25bccc9378a5
#
_entry.id   f121fcd39adca17e4dfe25bccc9378a5
#
_cell.length_a   1.000
_cell.length_b   1.000
_cell.length_c   1.000
_cell.angle_alpha   90.00
_cell.angle_beta   90.00
_cell.angle_gamma   90.00
#
_symmetry.space_group_name_H-M   'P 1'
#
loop_
_entity.id
_entity.type
_entity.pdbx_description
1 polymer ?
#
loop_
_entity_poly.entity_id
_entity_poly.type
_entity_poly.pdbx_seq_one_letter_code
_entity_poly.pdbx_strand_id
1 'polypeptide(L)'
;MSTAVTAREIASELYQAYNSHDTAAVAQLYAEDSSHVDVAHGHPKLGSSEISEGLGKFFQWFPDAAWDVAQIISADSDHVAVTYTLKASLQAAMGPVEAHGQKISLRGVQVLTLRDGKIQRSEDYWDAATFQKQLSFNTKEI
;
A
#
# COMPACT_ATOMS: atom_id res chain seq x y z
N MET A 1 -31.40 -10.59 8.48
CA MET A 1 -30.14 -11.28 8.31
C MET A 1 -29.04 -10.34 7.92
N SER A 2 -28.00 -10.30 8.69
CA SER A 2 -26.91 -9.42 8.35
C SER A 2 -25.94 -10.13 7.42
N THR A 3 -25.35 -9.36 6.53
CA THR A 3 -24.34 -9.87 5.62
C THR A 3 -23.02 -9.39 6.14
N ALA A 4 -22.19 -10.29 6.59
CA ALA A 4 -20.86 -9.91 7.03
C ALA A 4 -20.07 -9.46 5.80
N VAL A 5 -19.34 -8.37 5.95
CA VAL A 5 -18.43 -7.93 4.90
C VAL A 5 -17.28 -8.92 4.86
N THR A 6 -17.00 -9.45 3.69
CA THR A 6 -15.94 -10.44 3.55
C THR A 6 -14.57 -9.77 3.45
N ALA A 7 -13.55 -10.54 3.78
CA ALA A 7 -12.18 -10.05 3.65
C ALA A 7 -11.88 -9.65 2.20
N ARG A 8 -12.42 -10.42 1.25
CA ARG A 8 -12.23 -10.10 -0.17
C ARG A 8 -12.82 -8.75 -0.54
N GLU A 9 -14.01 -8.44 -0.01
CA GLU A 9 -14.65 -7.15 -0.27
C GLU A 9 -13.84 -6.00 0.31
N ILE A 10 -13.35 -6.16 1.54
CA ILE A 10 -12.50 -5.14 2.16
C ILE A 10 -11.24 -4.92 1.35
N ALA A 11 -10.61 -6.00 0.89
CA ALA A 11 -9.40 -5.88 0.07
C ALA A 11 -9.70 -5.12 -1.22
N SER A 12 -10.81 -5.41 -1.86
CA SER A 12 -11.23 -4.72 -3.08
C SER A 12 -11.43 -3.22 -2.83
N GLU A 13 -12.13 -2.89 -1.74
CA GLU A 13 -12.36 -1.49 -1.38
C GLU A 13 -11.06 -0.76 -1.06
N LEU A 14 -10.12 -1.45 -0.39
CA LEU A 14 -8.84 -0.86 -0.04
C LEU A 14 -8.08 -0.44 -1.32
N TYR A 15 -8.03 -1.32 -2.30
CA TYR A 15 -7.28 -1.02 -3.52
C TYR A 15 -8.00 -0.01 -4.41
N GLN A 16 -9.32 0.06 -4.34
CA GLN A 16 -10.06 1.13 -4.98
C GLN A 16 -9.70 2.47 -4.34
N ALA A 17 -9.63 2.53 -3.02
CA ALA A 17 -9.25 3.74 -2.30
C ALA A 17 -7.81 4.13 -2.60
N TYR A 18 -6.90 3.15 -2.65
CA TYR A 18 -5.51 3.40 -3.05
C TYR A 18 -5.46 4.06 -4.43
N ASN A 19 -6.15 3.47 -5.40
CA ASN A 19 -6.09 3.96 -6.77
C ASN A 19 -6.80 5.30 -6.96
N SER A 20 -7.73 5.63 -6.06
CA SER A 20 -8.37 6.94 -6.05
C SER A 20 -7.56 7.96 -5.25
N HIS A 21 -6.48 7.54 -4.61
CA HIS A 21 -5.66 8.36 -3.73
C HIS A 21 -6.49 8.96 -2.58
N ASP A 22 -7.49 8.20 -2.13
CA ASP A 22 -8.42 8.66 -1.10
C ASP A 22 -7.97 8.14 0.26
N THR A 23 -7.11 8.93 0.93
CA THR A 23 -6.54 8.50 2.21
C THR A 23 -7.58 8.42 3.32
N ALA A 24 -8.63 9.23 3.24
CA ALA A 24 -9.71 9.17 4.22
C ALA A 24 -10.48 7.86 4.11
N ALA A 25 -10.73 7.41 2.89
CA ALA A 25 -11.40 6.13 2.67
C ALA A 25 -10.53 4.97 3.18
N VAL A 26 -9.22 5.06 2.97
CA VAL A 26 -8.29 4.05 3.49
C VAL A 26 -8.37 4.01 5.02
N ALA A 27 -8.33 5.18 5.67
CA ALA A 27 -8.39 5.24 7.13
C ALA A 27 -9.66 4.60 7.68
N GLN A 28 -10.77 4.74 6.97
CA GLN A 28 -12.05 4.17 7.42
C GLN A 28 -12.08 2.64 7.35
N LEU A 29 -11.24 2.05 6.52
CA LEU A 29 -11.18 0.59 6.41
C LEU A 29 -10.35 -0.05 7.51
N TYR A 30 -9.50 0.72 8.18
CA TYR A 30 -8.62 0.23 9.24
C TYR A 30 -9.24 0.48 10.61
N ALA A 31 -9.01 -0.44 11.54
CA ALA A 31 -9.38 -0.22 12.93
C ALA A 31 -8.51 0.88 13.53
N GLU A 32 -9.02 1.55 14.58
CA GLU A 32 -8.27 2.63 15.21
C GLU A 32 -6.96 2.15 15.82
N ASP A 33 -6.95 0.92 16.33
CA ASP A 33 -5.77 0.32 16.95
C ASP A 33 -5.06 -0.64 16.00
N SER A 34 -5.19 -0.42 14.71
CA SER A 34 -4.59 -1.27 13.70
C SER A 34 -3.10 -1.02 13.54
N SER A 35 -2.47 -1.88 12.74
CA SER A 35 -1.07 -1.69 12.38
C SER A 35 -0.85 -2.02 10.92
N HIS A 36 0.14 -1.34 10.35
CA HIS A 36 0.60 -1.63 9.00
C HIS A 36 2.12 -1.63 8.99
N VAL A 37 2.70 -2.62 8.34
CA VAL A 37 4.15 -2.64 8.18
C VAL A 37 4.51 -2.94 6.74
N ASP A 38 5.44 -2.15 6.22
CA ASP A 38 6.17 -2.50 5.00
C ASP A 38 7.33 -3.36 5.47
N VAL A 39 7.25 -4.65 5.21
CA VAL A 39 8.18 -5.62 5.78
C VAL A 39 9.62 -5.29 5.40
N ALA A 40 9.82 -4.73 4.21
CA ALA A 40 11.15 -4.31 3.76
C ALA A 40 11.79 -3.27 4.69
N HIS A 41 10.98 -2.42 5.33
CA HIS A 41 11.48 -1.38 6.25
C HIS A 41 11.44 -1.82 7.71
N GLY A 42 10.44 -2.62 8.08
CA GLY A 42 10.34 -3.18 9.41
C GLY A 42 9.81 -2.25 10.49
N HIS A 43 9.38 -1.04 10.16
CA HIS A 43 8.86 -0.09 11.13
C HIS A 43 7.34 0.02 10.97
N PRO A 44 6.55 -0.50 11.93
CA PRO A 44 5.10 -0.45 11.79
C PRO A 44 4.55 0.95 12.00
N LYS A 45 3.49 1.27 11.26
CA LYS A 45 2.65 2.42 11.54
C LYS A 45 1.50 1.95 12.39
N LEU A 46 1.21 2.69 13.44
CA LEU A 46 0.19 2.29 14.41
C LEU A 46 -1.01 3.23 14.33
N GLY A 47 -2.17 2.63 14.10
CA GLY A 47 -3.42 3.35 14.04
C GLY A 47 -3.75 3.88 12.65
N SER A 48 -5.04 4.04 12.40
CA SER A 48 -5.53 4.46 11.10
C SER A 48 -5.01 5.83 10.68
N SER A 49 -4.77 6.72 11.67
CA SER A 49 -4.24 8.06 11.36
C SER A 49 -2.81 8.00 10.83
N GLU A 50 -1.94 7.26 11.51
CA GLU A 50 -0.55 7.14 11.04
C GLU A 50 -0.48 6.46 9.68
N ILE A 51 -1.34 5.46 9.48
CA ILE A 51 -1.39 4.73 8.21
C ILE A 51 -1.79 5.67 7.08
N SER A 52 -2.85 6.45 7.28
CA SER A 52 -3.32 7.34 6.23
C SER A 52 -2.35 8.50 5.98
N GLU A 53 -1.69 9.01 7.04
CA GLU A 53 -0.68 10.04 6.88
C GLU A 53 0.51 9.55 6.07
N GLY A 54 0.96 8.33 6.36
CA GLY A 54 2.06 7.73 5.61
C GLY A 54 1.72 7.55 4.13
N LEU A 55 0.50 7.15 3.87
CA LEU A 55 0.03 7.01 2.49
C LEU A 55 -0.04 8.36 1.79
N GLY A 56 -0.48 9.39 2.51
CA GLY A 56 -0.52 10.75 1.96
C GLY A 56 0.86 11.24 1.55
N LYS A 57 1.88 10.96 2.36
CA LYS A 57 3.27 11.27 2.01
C LYS A 57 3.69 10.53 0.75
N PHE A 58 3.34 9.26 0.67
CA PHE A 58 3.66 8.45 -0.49
C PHE A 58 3.08 9.08 -1.77
N PHE A 59 1.85 9.57 -1.71
CA PHE A 59 1.23 10.21 -2.86
C PHE A 59 1.85 11.56 -3.21
N GLN A 60 2.50 12.22 -2.25
CA GLN A 60 3.26 13.43 -2.55
C GLN A 60 4.50 13.10 -3.37
N TRP A 61 5.17 12.00 -3.04
CA TRP A 61 6.34 11.55 -3.80
C TRP A 61 5.94 10.97 -5.15
N PHE A 62 4.84 10.24 -5.18
CA PHE A 62 4.38 9.47 -6.34
C PHE A 62 2.92 9.82 -6.65
N PRO A 63 2.66 11.02 -7.18
CA PRO A 63 1.27 11.44 -7.41
C PRO A 63 0.55 10.66 -8.50
N ASP A 64 1.28 9.86 -9.28
CA ASP A 64 0.69 9.01 -10.31
C ASP A 64 0.63 7.54 -9.90
N ALA A 65 0.79 7.24 -8.62
CA ALA A 65 0.81 5.85 -8.16
C ALA A 65 -0.48 5.13 -8.50
N ALA A 66 -0.34 3.93 -9.05
CA ALA A 66 -1.46 3.08 -9.39
C ALA A 66 -1.09 1.63 -9.11
N TRP A 67 -2.00 0.91 -8.47
CA TRP A 67 -1.82 -0.51 -8.16
C TRP A 67 -2.65 -1.33 -9.13
N ASP A 68 -1.99 -2.19 -9.88
CA ASP A 68 -2.65 -3.14 -10.77
C ASP A 68 -2.78 -4.45 -10.00
N VAL A 69 -4.00 -4.74 -9.55
CA VAL A 69 -4.26 -5.93 -8.73
C VAL A 69 -4.33 -7.15 -9.63
N ALA A 70 -3.48 -8.13 -9.35
CA ALA A 70 -3.45 -9.37 -10.11
C ALA A 70 -4.40 -10.40 -9.51
N GLN A 71 -4.35 -10.60 -8.19
CA GLN A 71 -5.19 -11.59 -7.53
C GLN A 71 -5.57 -11.14 -6.14
N ILE A 72 -6.77 -11.52 -5.73
CA ILE A 72 -7.21 -11.40 -4.34
C ILE A 72 -7.46 -12.82 -3.88
N ILE A 73 -6.66 -13.26 -2.90
CA ILE A 73 -6.67 -14.64 -2.44
C ILE A 73 -7.22 -14.66 -1.02
N SER A 74 -8.42 -15.15 -0.87
CA SER A 74 -9.09 -15.18 0.43
C SER A 74 -8.91 -16.56 1.07
N ALA A 75 -8.27 -16.56 2.26
CA ALA A 75 -8.08 -17.80 2.99
C ALA A 75 -9.31 -18.16 3.82
N ASP A 76 -9.90 -17.14 4.46
CA ASP A 76 -11.12 -17.27 5.24
C ASP A 76 -11.74 -15.89 5.36
N SER A 77 -12.74 -15.73 6.23
CA SER A 77 -13.45 -14.45 6.35
C SER A 77 -12.58 -13.32 6.92
N ASP A 78 -11.48 -13.67 7.58
CA ASP A 78 -10.63 -12.69 8.27
C ASP A 78 -9.24 -12.53 7.66
N HIS A 79 -8.89 -13.32 6.65
CA HIS A 79 -7.54 -13.28 6.08
C HIS A 79 -7.59 -13.24 4.57
N VAL A 80 -6.87 -12.30 3.99
CA VAL A 80 -6.84 -12.16 2.54
C VAL A 80 -5.47 -11.62 2.12
N ALA A 81 -4.98 -12.09 0.97
CA ALA A 81 -3.76 -11.59 0.38
C ALA A 81 -4.09 -10.97 -0.98
N VAL A 82 -3.44 -9.86 -1.28
CA VAL A 82 -3.60 -9.18 -2.56
C VAL A 82 -2.24 -9.14 -3.24
N THR A 83 -2.17 -9.67 -4.47
CA THR A 83 -0.96 -9.55 -5.27
C THR A 83 -1.16 -8.42 -6.27
N TYR A 84 -0.13 -7.60 -6.44
CA TYR A 84 -0.26 -6.39 -7.25
C TYR A 84 1.05 -6.03 -7.94
N THR A 85 0.95 -5.13 -8.90
CA THR A 85 2.10 -4.41 -9.44
C THR A 85 1.82 -2.93 -9.21
N LEU A 86 2.71 -2.26 -8.48
CA LEU A 86 2.62 -0.82 -8.24
C LEU A 86 3.47 -0.10 -9.27
N LYS A 87 2.88 0.83 -9.99
CA LYS A 87 3.58 1.66 -10.97
C LYS A 87 3.44 3.11 -10.60
N ALA A 88 4.55 3.83 -10.66
CA ALA A 88 4.57 5.23 -10.27
C ALA A 88 5.83 5.91 -10.79
N SER A 89 5.89 7.22 -10.68
CA SER A 89 7.11 7.96 -10.96
C SER A 89 7.36 8.96 -9.83
N LEU A 90 8.64 9.10 -9.46
CA LEU A 90 9.02 9.99 -8.36
C LEU A 90 9.01 11.42 -8.85
N GLN A 91 8.16 12.25 -8.26
CA GLN A 91 7.96 13.63 -8.72
C GLN A 91 8.23 14.67 -7.64
N ALA A 92 8.59 14.23 -6.44
CA ALA A 92 9.01 15.12 -5.36
C ALA A 92 10.12 14.43 -4.59
N ALA A 93 11.04 15.20 -4.03
CA ALA A 93 12.19 14.64 -3.31
C ALA A 93 11.72 13.76 -2.16
N MET A 94 12.28 12.56 -2.07
CA MET A 94 11.97 11.61 -1.03
C MET A 94 13.22 11.45 -0.17
N GLY A 95 13.29 12.22 0.92
CA GLY A 95 14.50 12.27 1.72
C GLY A 95 15.69 12.72 0.88
N PRO A 96 16.80 11.98 0.90
CA PRO A 96 17.98 12.35 0.11
C PRO A 96 17.84 12.01 -1.38
N VAL A 97 16.76 11.35 -1.78
CA VAL A 97 16.58 10.96 -3.17
C VAL A 97 15.89 12.11 -3.92
N GLU A 98 16.59 12.66 -4.90
CA GLU A 98 16.05 13.74 -5.73
C GLU A 98 15.07 13.18 -6.75
N ALA A 99 14.07 13.99 -7.11
CA ALA A 99 13.08 13.59 -8.07
C ALA A 99 13.51 13.93 -9.50
N HIS A 100 13.53 12.93 -10.34
CA HIS A 100 13.87 13.07 -11.76
C HIS A 100 12.85 12.34 -12.63
N GLY A 101 11.67 12.05 -12.10
CA GLY A 101 10.69 11.28 -12.83
C GLY A 101 11.03 9.80 -12.90
N GLN A 102 11.85 9.30 -11.98
CA GLN A 102 12.24 7.88 -11.96
C GLN A 102 11.01 7.01 -11.89
N LYS A 103 10.90 6.08 -12.81
CA LYS A 103 9.75 5.18 -12.86
C LYS A 103 10.02 3.95 -12.04
N ILE A 104 9.03 3.57 -11.23
CA ILE A 104 9.08 2.33 -10.47
C ILE A 104 8.00 1.39 -10.96
N SER A 105 8.29 0.11 -10.89
CA SER A 105 7.33 -0.95 -11.16
C SER A 105 7.66 -2.07 -10.19
N LEU A 106 6.84 -2.19 -9.13
CA LEU A 106 7.11 -3.12 -8.04
C LEU A 106 5.99 -4.13 -7.93
N ARG A 107 6.37 -5.39 -7.93
CA ARG A 107 5.43 -6.46 -7.61
C ARG A 107 5.44 -6.66 -6.11
N GLY A 108 4.26 -6.84 -5.55
CA GLY A 108 4.15 -7.03 -4.12
C GLY A 108 2.98 -7.88 -3.72
N VAL A 109 2.94 -8.21 -2.44
CA VAL A 109 1.84 -8.95 -1.83
C VAL A 109 1.51 -8.27 -0.51
N GLN A 110 0.26 -7.90 -0.33
CA GLN A 110 -0.19 -7.36 0.94
C GLN A 110 -1.11 -8.37 1.61
N VAL A 111 -0.81 -8.71 2.85
CA VAL A 111 -1.61 -9.63 3.64
C VAL A 111 -2.41 -8.82 4.65
N LEU A 112 -3.73 -9.02 4.64
CA LEU A 112 -4.64 -8.32 5.53
C LEU A 112 -5.24 -9.30 6.52
N THR A 113 -5.24 -8.91 7.80
CA THR A 113 -5.96 -9.62 8.84
C THR A 113 -7.08 -8.71 9.32
N LEU A 114 -8.30 -9.22 9.25
CA LEU A 114 -9.48 -8.46 9.64
C LEU A 114 -9.96 -8.85 11.03
N ARG A 115 -10.66 -7.92 11.66
CA ARG A 115 -11.33 -8.16 12.93
C ARG A 115 -12.54 -7.25 12.97
N ASP A 116 -13.70 -7.84 13.18
CA ASP A 116 -14.98 -7.10 13.27
C ASP A 116 -15.20 -6.21 12.04
N GLY A 117 -14.87 -6.73 10.86
CA GLY A 117 -15.12 -6.03 9.61
C GLY A 117 -14.15 -4.91 9.28
N LYS A 118 -13.08 -4.77 10.06
CA LYS A 118 -12.04 -3.76 9.82
C LYS A 118 -10.69 -4.42 9.68
N ILE A 119 -9.78 -3.75 9.00
CA ILE A 119 -8.41 -4.25 8.88
C ILE A 119 -7.72 -3.99 10.23
N GLN A 120 -7.32 -5.06 10.89
CA GLN A 120 -6.60 -4.99 12.15
C GLN A 120 -5.10 -4.92 11.91
N ARG A 121 -4.62 -5.62 10.87
CA ARG A 121 -3.21 -5.66 10.56
C ARG A 121 -3.02 -5.84 9.08
N SER A 122 -2.08 -5.11 8.52
CA SER A 122 -1.66 -5.33 7.14
C SER A 122 -0.14 -5.41 7.08
N GLU A 123 0.35 -6.32 6.24
CA GLU A 123 1.77 -6.52 6.03
C GLU A 123 2.02 -6.51 4.53
N ASP A 124 2.89 -5.62 4.09
CA ASP A 124 3.15 -5.43 2.68
C ASP A 124 4.55 -5.90 2.35
N TYR A 125 4.66 -6.84 1.44
CA TYR A 125 5.92 -7.48 1.06
C TYR A 125 6.32 -7.04 -0.34
N TRP A 126 7.44 -6.37 -0.45
CA TRP A 126 8.00 -5.95 -1.73
C TRP A 126 9.52 -5.87 -1.60
N ASP A 127 10.20 -5.85 -2.73
CA ASP A 127 11.66 -5.94 -2.72
C ASP A 127 12.31 -4.56 -2.66
N ALA A 128 12.94 -4.26 -1.53
CA ALA A 128 13.57 -2.97 -1.30
C ALA A 128 14.74 -2.72 -2.27
N ALA A 129 15.50 -3.76 -2.59
CA ALA A 129 16.64 -3.61 -3.49
C ALA A 129 16.18 -3.21 -4.89
N THR A 130 15.09 -3.81 -5.37
CA THR A 130 14.51 -3.45 -6.66
C THR A 130 14.04 -2.00 -6.66
N PHE A 131 13.37 -1.58 -5.59
CA PHE A 131 12.89 -0.22 -5.45
C PHE A 131 14.05 0.77 -5.51
N GLN A 132 15.10 0.55 -4.73
CA GLN A 132 16.25 1.44 -4.71
C GLN A 132 16.96 1.48 -6.05
N LYS A 133 17.08 0.34 -6.70
CA LYS A 133 17.71 0.29 -8.01
C LYS A 133 16.92 1.10 -9.04
N GLN A 134 15.61 1.00 -9.02
CA GLN A 134 14.79 1.75 -9.96
C GLN A 134 14.85 3.25 -9.68
N LEU A 135 14.92 3.65 -8.41
CA LEU A 135 15.04 5.07 -8.07
C LEU A 135 16.38 5.66 -8.49
N SER A 136 17.45 4.88 -8.44
CA SER A 136 18.77 5.37 -8.79
C SER A 136 19.10 5.24 -10.25
N PHE A 137 18.43 4.32 -10.96
CA PHE A 137 18.75 4.03 -12.34
C PHE A 137 18.65 5.25 -13.24
N ASN A 138 17.55 5.99 -13.12
CA ASN A 138 17.30 7.13 -14.00
C ASN A 138 18.27 8.26 -13.78
N THR A 139 18.84 8.39 -12.58
CA THR A 139 19.80 9.44 -12.30
C THR A 139 21.14 9.20 -12.99
N LYS A 140 21.38 7.97 -13.39
CA LYS A 140 22.61 7.58 -14.10
C LYS A 140 22.43 7.49 -15.58
N GLU A 141 21.24 7.69 -16.02
CA GLU A 141 20.92 7.59 -17.43
C GLU A 141 21.40 8.83 -18.13
N ILE A 142 22.47 8.73 -18.80
CA ILE A 142 23.09 9.90 -19.42
C ILE A 142 23.24 9.68 -20.90
#